data_02ea50e962a1a05d7ede75b20879b8a6
#
_entry.id   02ea50e962a1a05d7ede75b20879b8a6
#
_cell.length_a   1.000
_cell.length_b   1.000
_cell.length_c   1.000
_cell.angle_alpha   90.00
_cell.angle_beta   90.00
_cell.angle_gamma   90.00
#
_symmetry.space_group_name_H-M   'P 1'
#
loop_
_entity.id
_entity.type
_entity.pdbx_description
1 polymer ?
#
loop_
_entity_poly.entity_id
_entity_poly.type
_entity_poly.pdbx_seq_one_letter_code
_entity_poly.pdbx_strand_id
1 'polypeptide(L)'
;MMGLCALVSTRRMPLTRRMSTKTKFRDRTEAGRLLAAELRQFVGSNTVVLGLPRGGMAVAAEVAKTLSAPLDVLVVRKIGLPNEPEGAMGAVGEGGACIRNDETIAHAGVTDDQFVAVELHELGEIERQVRRYRSARALTLLTGKTAVIVDDGIATGSTVLVAIAVARELQAARVVVATPVSSRQAADAISANVDDFISLRVPPRMMAVGQWYDDFGPTSEQEVERLLGEAADRASLRQKDRLTSGPETGALLQDVRIAVSSIHLTGHLFIPADPIGVVAFADSPSKSTISPPIKVLEPSM
;
A
#
# COMPACT_ATOMS: atom_id res chain seq x y z
N MET A 1 -23.85 21.14 30.91
CA MET A 1 -23.66 20.08 29.93
C MET A 1 -22.16 20.02 29.62
N MET A 2 -21.51 19.04 30.20
CA MET A 2 -20.04 18.87 30.13
C MET A 2 -19.70 18.09 28.87
N GLY A 3 -18.94 18.70 27.96
CA GLY A 3 -18.39 18.05 26.77
C GLY A 3 -17.16 17.22 27.14
N LEU A 4 -17.24 15.93 26.89
CA LEU A 4 -16.15 14.98 27.11
C LEU A 4 -15.11 15.15 25.99
N CYS A 5 -14.00 15.79 26.31
CA CYS A 5 -12.85 15.90 25.43
C CYS A 5 -12.10 14.56 25.48
N ALA A 6 -12.19 13.76 24.42
CA ALA A 6 -11.42 12.52 24.31
C ALA A 6 -9.94 12.87 24.12
N LEU A 7 -9.14 12.62 25.13
CA LEU A 7 -7.68 12.67 25.10
C LEU A 7 -7.16 11.53 24.20
N VAL A 8 -6.79 11.89 22.96
CA VAL A 8 -5.99 11.01 22.10
C VAL A 8 -4.59 10.96 22.71
N SER A 9 -4.28 9.86 23.38
CA SER A 9 -2.97 9.58 23.94
C SER A 9 -1.99 9.28 22.81
N THR A 10 -1.24 10.28 22.36
CA THR A 10 -0.08 10.10 21.49
C THR A 10 1.04 9.41 22.28
N ARG A 11 1.11 8.09 22.23
CA ARG A 11 2.28 7.36 22.70
C ARG A 11 3.47 7.68 21.78
N ARG A 12 4.25 8.68 22.16
CA ARG A 12 5.62 8.86 21.64
C ARG A 12 6.44 7.66 22.10
N MET A 13 6.75 6.74 21.18
CA MET A 13 7.75 5.71 21.45
C MET A 13 9.15 6.34 21.51
N PRO A 14 10.00 5.93 22.46
CA PRO A 14 11.35 6.45 22.56
C PRO A 14 12.21 5.97 21.39
N LEU A 15 12.83 6.93 20.71
CA LEU A 15 13.83 6.79 19.64
C LEU A 15 15.16 6.25 20.19
N THR A 16 15.22 5.06 20.78
CA THR A 16 16.54 4.49 21.12
C THR A 16 16.46 2.97 21.28
N ARG A 17 16.76 2.26 20.21
CA ARG A 17 17.32 0.92 20.34
C ARG A 17 18.66 0.88 19.58
N ARG A 18 19.67 0.31 20.24
CA ARG A 18 21.07 0.21 19.85
C ARG A 18 21.22 -0.13 18.36
N MET A 19 21.58 0.87 17.53
CA MET A 19 21.85 0.70 16.11
C MET A 19 23.21 0.02 15.93
N SER A 20 23.28 -0.87 14.96
CA SER A 20 24.52 -1.42 14.40
C SER A 20 25.52 -0.30 14.13
N THR A 21 26.80 -0.55 14.41
CA THR A 21 27.93 0.38 14.19
C THR A 21 28.18 0.67 12.70
N LYS A 22 27.50 0.00 11.78
CA LYS A 22 27.56 0.27 10.33
C LYS A 22 26.89 1.62 10.02
N THR A 23 27.65 2.52 9.44
CA THR A 23 27.18 3.86 9.04
C THR A 23 26.26 3.84 7.81
N LYS A 24 26.36 2.82 6.95
CA LYS A 24 25.58 2.67 5.71
C LYS A 24 24.87 1.33 5.66
N PHE A 25 23.80 1.26 4.87
CA PHE A 25 23.19 0.00 4.44
C PHE A 25 23.99 -0.53 3.23
N ARG A 26 24.15 -1.84 3.12
CA ARG A 26 24.81 -2.44 1.95
C ARG A 26 24.01 -2.13 0.68
N ASP A 27 22.71 -2.40 0.70
CA ASP A 27 21.78 -2.26 -0.39
C ASP A 27 20.33 -2.05 0.15
N ARG A 28 19.35 -1.84 -0.75
CA ARG A 28 17.94 -1.70 -0.38
C ARG A 28 17.34 -2.95 0.26
N THR A 29 17.84 -4.13 -0.09
CA THR A 29 17.38 -5.40 0.47
C THR A 29 17.78 -5.52 1.95
N GLU A 30 19.04 -5.22 2.30
CA GLU A 30 19.47 -5.19 3.70
C GLU A 30 18.68 -4.14 4.49
N ALA A 31 18.53 -2.95 3.94
CA ALA A 31 17.75 -1.87 4.55
C ALA A 31 16.29 -2.29 4.81
N GLY A 32 15.67 -2.96 3.83
CA GLY A 32 14.31 -3.49 3.94
C GLY A 32 14.17 -4.55 5.03
N ARG A 33 15.13 -5.46 5.18
CA ARG A 33 15.12 -6.48 6.24
C ARG A 33 15.25 -5.86 7.64
N LEU A 34 16.11 -4.86 7.77
CA LEU A 34 16.26 -4.14 9.04
C LEU A 34 14.98 -3.35 9.37
N LEU A 35 14.39 -2.68 8.38
CA LEU A 35 13.14 -1.93 8.55
C LEU A 35 11.98 -2.86 8.93
N ALA A 36 11.88 -4.01 8.29
CA ALA A 36 10.85 -5.00 8.56
C ALA A 36 10.86 -5.50 10.02
N ALA A 37 12.02 -5.56 10.66
CA ALA A 37 12.14 -5.96 12.06
C ALA A 37 11.45 -4.96 13.02
N GLU A 38 11.48 -3.67 12.70
CA GLU A 38 10.80 -2.62 13.49
C GLU A 38 9.30 -2.56 13.21
N LEU A 39 8.84 -3.17 12.12
CA LEU A 39 7.45 -3.18 11.68
C LEU A 39 6.66 -4.42 12.15
N ARG A 40 7.27 -5.32 12.93
CA ARG A 40 6.61 -6.59 13.34
C ARG A 40 5.29 -6.41 14.08
N GLN A 41 5.07 -5.28 14.73
CA GLN A 41 3.79 -4.96 15.37
C GLN A 41 2.62 -4.84 14.38
N PHE A 42 2.90 -4.68 13.08
CA PHE A 42 1.91 -4.61 12.02
C PHE A 42 1.68 -5.95 11.31
N VAL A 43 2.25 -7.04 11.81
CA VAL A 43 1.94 -8.40 11.33
C VAL A 43 0.47 -8.69 11.57
N GLY A 44 -0.26 -9.04 10.53
CA GLY A 44 -1.67 -9.38 10.66
C GLY A 44 -2.43 -9.28 9.34
N SER A 45 -3.69 -9.72 9.39
CA SER A 45 -4.54 -9.87 8.21
C SER A 45 -4.99 -8.57 7.57
N ASN A 46 -4.84 -7.44 8.27
CA ASN A 46 -5.41 -6.16 7.83
C ASN A 46 -4.36 -5.14 7.37
N THR A 47 -3.13 -5.60 7.04
CA THR A 47 -2.04 -4.75 6.59
C THR A 47 -1.80 -4.93 5.10
N VAL A 48 -1.57 -3.82 4.39
CA VAL A 48 -1.08 -3.77 3.00
C VAL A 48 0.19 -2.95 2.98
N VAL A 49 1.22 -3.46 2.33
CA VAL A 49 2.49 -2.74 2.13
C VAL A 49 2.47 -2.10 0.75
N LEU A 50 2.70 -0.80 0.70
CA LEU A 50 2.68 0.02 -0.51
C LEU A 50 4.08 0.59 -0.74
N GLY A 51 4.76 0.12 -1.78
CA GLY A 51 6.06 0.66 -2.16
C GLY A 51 5.92 1.89 -3.06
N LEU A 52 6.70 2.94 -2.79
CA LEU A 52 6.79 4.06 -3.72
C LEU A 52 7.79 3.73 -4.83
N PRO A 53 7.37 3.76 -6.10
CA PRO A 53 8.25 3.41 -7.20
C PRO A 53 9.29 4.51 -7.45
N ARG A 54 10.51 4.17 -7.88
CA ARG A 54 10.94 2.78 -8.10
C ARG A 54 11.73 2.22 -6.92
N GLY A 55 12.57 3.04 -6.27
CA GLY A 55 13.52 2.60 -5.23
C GLY A 55 12.85 1.97 -4.01
N GLY A 56 11.73 2.54 -3.56
CA GLY A 56 10.98 2.05 -2.40
C GLY A 56 10.43 0.62 -2.56
N MET A 57 10.24 0.15 -3.79
CA MET A 57 9.73 -1.21 -4.04
C MET A 57 10.64 -2.31 -3.53
N ALA A 58 11.96 -2.15 -3.67
CA ALA A 58 12.92 -3.16 -3.18
C ALA A 58 12.92 -3.27 -1.64
N VAL A 59 12.75 -2.14 -0.95
CA VAL A 59 12.60 -2.09 0.52
C VAL A 59 11.24 -2.67 0.93
N ALA A 60 10.16 -2.25 0.25
CA ALA A 60 8.79 -2.68 0.51
C ALA A 60 8.61 -4.20 0.34
N ALA A 61 9.30 -4.82 -0.61
CA ALA A 61 9.24 -6.26 -0.85
C ALA A 61 9.74 -7.07 0.36
N GLU A 62 10.83 -6.65 1.00
CA GLU A 62 11.35 -7.31 2.22
C GLU A 62 10.42 -7.07 3.42
N VAL A 63 9.82 -5.86 3.52
CA VAL A 63 8.82 -5.55 4.55
C VAL A 63 7.59 -6.44 4.38
N ALA A 64 7.00 -6.48 3.18
CA ALA A 64 5.81 -7.29 2.88
C ALA A 64 6.04 -8.79 3.13
N LYS A 65 7.23 -9.29 2.77
CA LYS A 65 7.64 -10.68 3.03
C LYS A 65 7.64 -10.99 4.53
N THR A 66 8.24 -10.12 5.34
CA THR A 66 8.36 -10.31 6.80
C THR A 66 7.00 -10.17 7.50
N LEU A 67 6.19 -9.20 7.10
CA LEU A 67 4.86 -8.97 7.66
C LEU A 67 3.82 -10.00 7.17
N SER A 68 4.18 -10.83 6.19
CA SER A 68 3.25 -11.72 5.52
C SER A 68 2.04 -10.98 4.91
N ALA A 69 2.26 -9.73 4.51
CA ALA A 69 1.26 -8.83 3.98
C ALA A 69 1.28 -8.79 2.44
N PRO A 70 0.17 -8.45 1.79
CA PRO A 70 0.17 -8.09 0.38
C PRO A 70 1.14 -6.94 0.10
N LEU A 71 1.85 -7.04 -1.03
CA LEU A 71 2.68 -5.96 -1.57
C LEU A 71 1.98 -5.37 -2.79
N ASP A 72 1.90 -4.05 -2.82
CA ASP A 72 1.47 -3.32 -3.99
C ASP A 72 2.33 -2.08 -4.22
N VAL A 73 2.23 -1.48 -5.40
CA VAL A 73 2.85 -0.21 -5.73
C VAL A 73 1.84 0.91 -5.51
N LEU A 74 2.24 2.03 -4.97
CA LEU A 74 1.41 3.23 -4.91
C LEU A 74 2.01 4.29 -5.82
N VAL A 75 1.37 4.50 -6.97
CA VAL A 75 1.77 5.53 -7.94
C VAL A 75 1.06 6.82 -7.62
N VAL A 76 1.83 7.86 -7.34
CA VAL A 76 1.34 9.19 -7.03
C VAL A 76 2.14 10.23 -7.80
N ARG A 77 1.51 11.34 -8.14
CA ARG A 77 2.14 12.45 -8.84
C ARG A 77 1.65 13.79 -8.31
N LYS A 78 2.54 14.76 -8.29
CA LYS A 78 2.17 16.14 -7.97
C LYS A 78 1.47 16.76 -9.19
N ILE A 79 0.47 17.58 -8.94
CA ILE A 79 -0.08 18.50 -9.93
C ILE A 79 0.74 19.79 -9.80
N GLY A 80 1.68 19.99 -10.70
CA GLY A 80 2.56 21.15 -10.72
C GLY A 80 1.82 22.41 -11.19
N LEU A 81 2.27 23.58 -10.76
CA LEU A 81 1.80 24.85 -11.32
C LEU A 81 2.18 24.96 -12.81
N PRO A 82 1.32 25.52 -13.69
CA PRO A 82 1.60 25.61 -15.14
C PRO A 82 2.92 26.32 -15.47
N ASN A 83 3.33 27.31 -14.69
CA ASN A 83 4.53 28.11 -14.92
C ASN A 83 5.68 27.78 -13.95
N GLU A 84 5.43 26.95 -12.94
CA GLU A 84 6.40 26.54 -11.92
C GLU A 84 6.13 25.06 -11.53
N PRO A 85 6.61 24.10 -12.32
CA PRO A 85 6.31 22.67 -12.09
C PRO A 85 6.80 22.13 -10.73
N GLU A 86 7.76 22.79 -10.08
CA GLU A 86 8.21 22.44 -8.73
C GLU A 86 7.21 22.86 -7.64
N GLY A 87 6.41 23.90 -7.90
CA GLY A 87 5.29 24.28 -7.04
C GLY A 87 4.13 23.31 -7.21
N ALA A 88 3.56 22.80 -6.11
CA ALA A 88 2.46 21.84 -6.15
C ALA A 88 1.14 22.53 -5.83
N MET A 89 0.23 22.56 -6.80
CA MET A 89 -1.17 22.99 -6.61
C MET A 89 -2.11 21.84 -6.28
N GLY A 90 -1.57 20.64 -6.20
CA GLY A 90 -2.34 19.44 -5.87
C GLY A 90 -1.54 18.16 -6.05
N ALA A 91 -2.25 17.06 -6.00
CA ALA A 91 -1.71 15.73 -6.19
C ALA A 91 -2.77 14.79 -6.73
N VAL A 92 -2.35 13.85 -7.54
CA VAL A 92 -3.19 12.75 -8.02
C VAL A 92 -2.56 11.41 -7.69
N GLY A 93 -3.41 10.44 -7.49
CA GLY A 93 -3.03 9.07 -7.23
C GLY A 93 -3.88 8.08 -8.00
N GLU A 94 -3.45 6.85 -7.94
CA GLU A 94 -4.23 5.75 -8.46
C GLU A 94 -5.63 5.67 -7.85
N GLY A 95 -6.56 5.10 -8.61
CA GLY A 95 -7.95 4.98 -8.15
C GLY A 95 -8.77 6.27 -8.26
N GLY A 96 -8.23 7.30 -8.93
CA GLY A 96 -8.90 8.59 -9.11
C GLY A 96 -8.78 9.52 -7.90
N ALA A 97 -7.90 9.21 -6.95
CA ALA A 97 -7.63 10.10 -5.82
C ALA A 97 -7.05 11.42 -6.33
N CYS A 98 -7.72 12.54 -6.04
CA CYS A 98 -7.26 13.87 -6.39
C CYS A 98 -7.36 14.79 -5.17
N ILE A 99 -6.27 15.49 -4.90
CA ILE A 99 -6.16 16.43 -3.79
C ILE A 99 -5.83 17.79 -4.38
N ARG A 100 -6.65 18.79 -4.06
CA ARG A 100 -6.46 20.19 -4.48
C ARG A 100 -5.92 21.03 -3.32
N ASN A 101 -5.03 21.94 -3.63
CA ASN A 101 -4.60 23.00 -2.73
C ASN A 101 -5.18 24.33 -3.24
N ASP A 102 -6.41 24.63 -2.81
CA ASP A 102 -7.16 25.80 -3.28
C ASP A 102 -6.48 27.13 -2.91
N GLU A 103 -5.73 27.18 -1.81
CA GLU A 103 -4.95 28.35 -1.42
C GLU A 103 -3.82 28.63 -2.42
N THR A 104 -3.06 27.60 -2.79
CA THR A 104 -2.00 27.70 -3.79
C THR A 104 -2.55 28.07 -5.17
N ILE A 105 -3.68 27.45 -5.57
CA ILE A 105 -4.37 27.70 -6.84
C ILE A 105 -4.80 29.18 -6.93
N ALA A 106 -5.45 29.67 -5.89
CA ALA A 106 -5.93 31.05 -5.82
C ALA A 106 -4.76 32.05 -5.82
N HIS A 107 -3.70 31.76 -5.04
CA HIS A 107 -2.52 32.64 -4.97
C HIS A 107 -1.78 32.72 -6.31
N ALA A 108 -1.69 31.61 -7.03
CA ALA A 108 -1.02 31.54 -8.34
C ALA A 108 -1.92 32.00 -9.51
N GLY A 109 -3.21 32.30 -9.26
CA GLY A 109 -4.15 32.73 -10.29
C GLY A 109 -4.46 31.64 -11.32
N VAL A 110 -4.36 30.38 -10.94
CA VAL A 110 -4.64 29.23 -11.82
C VAL A 110 -6.16 29.06 -11.96
N THR A 111 -6.63 28.93 -13.20
CA THR A 111 -8.04 28.65 -13.47
C THR A 111 -8.37 27.17 -13.28
N ASP A 112 -9.66 26.85 -13.09
CA ASP A 112 -10.10 25.47 -13.00
C ASP A 112 -9.78 24.65 -14.27
N ASP A 113 -9.89 25.26 -15.46
CA ASP A 113 -9.53 24.62 -16.72
C ASP A 113 -8.04 24.27 -16.79
N GLN A 114 -7.18 25.16 -16.29
CA GLN A 114 -5.73 24.91 -16.21
C GLN A 114 -5.42 23.79 -15.21
N PHE A 115 -6.08 23.78 -14.06
CA PHE A 115 -5.91 22.72 -13.07
C PHE A 115 -6.31 21.36 -13.67
N VAL A 116 -7.50 21.26 -14.26
CA VAL A 116 -8.02 20.03 -14.88
C VAL A 116 -7.11 19.54 -16.01
N ALA A 117 -6.55 20.45 -16.81
CA ALA A 117 -5.64 20.08 -17.89
C ALA A 117 -4.36 19.38 -17.37
N VAL A 118 -3.76 19.92 -16.29
CA VAL A 118 -2.58 19.30 -15.67
C VAL A 118 -2.95 18.01 -14.95
N GLU A 119 -4.08 17.99 -14.24
CA GLU A 119 -4.61 16.79 -13.58
C GLU A 119 -4.76 15.62 -14.56
N LEU A 120 -5.45 15.84 -15.68
CA LEU A 120 -5.66 14.81 -16.71
C LEU A 120 -4.34 14.32 -17.32
N HIS A 121 -3.38 15.21 -17.50
CA HIS A 121 -2.04 14.84 -17.96
C HIS A 121 -1.36 13.87 -16.97
N GLU A 122 -1.34 14.23 -15.68
CA GLU A 122 -0.70 13.44 -14.64
C GLU A 122 -1.42 12.10 -14.39
N LEU A 123 -2.77 12.08 -14.50
CA LEU A 123 -3.53 10.83 -14.45
C LEU A 123 -3.16 9.89 -15.60
N GLY A 124 -2.98 10.43 -16.82
CA GLY A 124 -2.51 9.64 -17.96
C GLY A 124 -1.11 9.02 -17.75
N GLU A 125 -0.23 9.76 -17.07
CA GLU A 125 1.09 9.25 -16.67
C GLU A 125 0.98 8.12 -15.62
N ILE A 126 0.11 8.30 -14.60
CA ILE A 126 -0.16 7.26 -13.60
C ILE A 126 -0.67 6.00 -14.29
N GLU A 127 -1.67 6.11 -15.16
CA GLU A 127 -2.21 4.94 -15.87
C GLU A 127 -1.17 4.19 -16.69
N ARG A 128 -0.25 4.93 -17.34
CA ARG A 128 0.86 4.31 -18.09
C ARG A 128 1.80 3.53 -17.16
N GLN A 129 2.17 4.13 -16.02
CA GLN A 129 3.04 3.48 -15.03
C GLN A 129 2.37 2.26 -14.40
N VAL A 130 1.10 2.39 -14.01
CA VAL A 130 0.31 1.31 -13.40
C VAL A 130 0.17 0.12 -14.33
N ARG A 131 -0.21 0.37 -15.60
CA ARG A 131 -0.30 -0.71 -16.62
C ARG A 131 1.00 -1.46 -16.76
N ARG A 132 2.12 -0.77 -16.71
CA ARG A 132 3.46 -1.38 -16.78
C ARG A 132 3.75 -2.23 -15.55
N TYR A 133 3.54 -1.71 -14.34
CA TYR A 133 3.89 -2.41 -13.10
C TYR A 133 2.96 -3.57 -12.76
N ARG A 134 1.67 -3.40 -12.97
CA ARG A 134 0.65 -4.39 -12.55
C ARG A 134 0.13 -5.27 -13.66
N SER A 135 0.43 -4.97 -14.92
CA SER A 135 -0.21 -5.64 -16.07
C SER A 135 -1.74 -5.51 -15.97
N ALA A 136 -2.47 -6.59 -15.71
CA ALA A 136 -3.94 -6.57 -15.56
C ALA A 136 -4.44 -6.64 -14.11
N ARG A 137 -3.56 -6.56 -13.10
CA ARG A 137 -3.96 -6.65 -11.70
C ARG A 137 -4.56 -5.34 -11.20
N ALA A 138 -5.68 -5.43 -10.49
CA ALA A 138 -6.31 -4.29 -9.85
C ALA A 138 -5.49 -3.78 -8.65
N LEU A 139 -5.68 -2.51 -8.29
CA LEU A 139 -5.17 -1.93 -7.05
C LEU A 139 -5.69 -2.71 -5.84
N THR A 140 -4.81 -3.00 -4.90
CA THR A 140 -5.21 -3.61 -3.63
C THR A 140 -6.09 -2.63 -2.84
N LEU A 141 -7.31 -3.06 -2.50
CA LEU A 141 -8.24 -2.23 -1.72
C LEU A 141 -7.65 -1.87 -0.36
N LEU A 142 -7.70 -0.58 0.00
CA LEU A 142 -7.20 -0.05 1.26
C LEU A 142 -8.30 0.18 2.30
N THR A 143 -9.57 0.16 1.89
CA THR A 143 -10.72 0.42 2.77
C THR A 143 -10.65 -0.42 4.05
N GLY A 144 -10.61 0.26 5.19
CA GLY A 144 -10.54 -0.34 6.52
C GLY A 144 -9.22 -1.02 6.87
N LYS A 145 -8.17 -0.91 6.06
CA LYS A 145 -6.86 -1.56 6.28
C LYS A 145 -5.80 -0.60 6.80
N THR A 146 -4.75 -1.16 7.34
CA THR A 146 -3.50 -0.44 7.64
C THR A 146 -2.65 -0.40 6.37
N ALA A 147 -2.44 0.79 5.81
CA ALA A 147 -1.52 1.03 4.70
C ALA A 147 -0.13 1.35 5.25
N VAL A 148 0.86 0.52 4.96
CA VAL A 148 2.27 0.75 5.28
C VAL A 148 2.96 1.25 4.01
N ILE A 149 3.16 2.56 3.91
CA ILE A 149 3.84 3.22 2.79
C ILE A 149 5.34 3.15 3.03
N VAL A 150 6.08 2.62 2.05
CA VAL A 150 7.53 2.38 2.16
C VAL A 150 8.27 3.07 1.03
N ASP A 151 9.34 3.79 1.40
CA ASP A 151 10.30 4.36 0.46
C ASP A 151 11.73 3.98 0.85
N ASP A 152 12.69 4.05 -0.10
CA ASP A 152 14.10 3.72 0.15
C ASP A 152 14.85 4.82 0.93
N GLY A 153 14.30 6.02 0.98
CA GLY A 153 14.79 7.13 1.78
C GLY A 153 14.04 8.41 1.49
N ILE A 154 13.84 9.22 2.50
CA ILE A 154 13.02 10.42 2.42
C ILE A 154 13.87 11.67 2.63
N ALA A 155 14.12 12.43 1.56
CA ALA A 155 14.86 13.68 1.62
C ALA A 155 13.94 14.86 1.94
N THR A 156 13.02 15.22 1.04
CA THR A 156 12.08 16.34 1.21
C THR A 156 10.73 15.91 1.77
N GLY A 157 10.34 14.65 1.55
CA GLY A 157 9.05 14.10 1.98
C GLY A 157 7.87 14.43 1.06
N SER A 158 8.05 15.25 0.04
CA SER A 158 6.93 15.71 -0.81
C SER A 158 6.13 14.57 -1.44
N THR A 159 6.79 13.57 -2.02
CA THR A 159 6.14 12.40 -2.62
C THR A 159 5.39 11.58 -1.57
N VAL A 160 6.00 11.41 -0.39
CA VAL A 160 5.40 10.65 0.70
C VAL A 160 4.16 11.35 1.25
N LEU A 161 4.17 12.68 1.39
CA LEU A 161 2.99 13.45 1.82
C LEU A 161 1.83 13.29 0.84
N VAL A 162 2.11 13.29 -0.47
CA VAL A 162 1.12 12.97 -1.50
C VAL A 162 0.59 11.54 -1.33
N ALA A 163 1.48 10.57 -1.13
CA ALA A 163 1.10 9.17 -0.94
C ALA A 163 0.22 8.96 0.30
N ILE A 164 0.50 9.68 1.40
CA ILE A 164 -0.34 9.67 2.62
C ILE A 164 -1.74 10.15 2.29
N ALA A 165 -1.86 11.28 1.62
CA ALA A 165 -3.14 11.87 1.28
C ALA A 165 -3.95 10.95 0.34
N VAL A 166 -3.31 10.36 -0.68
CA VAL A 166 -3.92 9.36 -1.56
C VAL A 166 -4.37 8.10 -0.80
N ALA A 167 -3.55 7.59 0.13
CA ALA A 167 -3.95 6.43 0.94
C ALA A 167 -5.17 6.73 1.84
N ARG A 168 -5.28 7.95 2.36
CA ARG A 168 -6.46 8.41 3.11
C ARG A 168 -7.70 8.50 2.23
N GLU A 169 -7.55 9.05 1.03
CA GLU A 169 -8.65 9.14 0.04
C GLU A 169 -9.14 7.73 -0.36
N LEU A 170 -8.24 6.77 -0.49
CA LEU A 170 -8.54 5.35 -0.70
C LEU A 170 -9.08 4.64 0.56
N GLN A 171 -9.48 5.40 1.58
CA GLN A 171 -10.14 4.94 2.80
C GLN A 171 -9.29 3.98 3.66
N ALA A 172 -7.97 4.16 3.68
CA ALA A 172 -7.13 3.45 4.65
C ALA A 172 -7.52 3.85 6.08
N ALA A 173 -7.80 2.86 6.94
CA ALA A 173 -8.15 3.11 8.33
C ALA A 173 -6.95 3.60 9.16
N ARG A 174 -5.75 3.20 8.76
CA ARG A 174 -4.49 3.62 9.39
C ARG A 174 -3.43 3.78 8.31
N VAL A 175 -2.64 4.85 8.41
CA VAL A 175 -1.51 5.11 7.51
C VAL A 175 -0.22 5.13 8.31
N VAL A 176 0.68 4.24 7.95
CA VAL A 176 2.03 4.11 8.51
C VAL A 176 3.03 4.44 7.43
N VAL A 177 4.01 5.27 7.72
CA VAL A 177 5.13 5.50 6.80
C VAL A 177 6.39 4.89 7.39
N ALA A 178 7.11 4.15 6.58
CA ALA A 178 8.33 3.46 6.97
C ALA A 178 9.46 3.66 5.95
N THR A 179 10.66 3.99 6.42
CA THR A 179 11.83 4.23 5.57
C THR A 179 13.13 3.87 6.28
N PRO A 180 14.16 3.41 5.57
CA PRO A 180 15.49 3.22 6.15
C PRO A 180 16.15 4.51 6.65
N VAL A 181 15.93 5.63 5.96
CA VAL A 181 16.53 6.92 6.33
C VAL A 181 15.62 8.07 5.94
N SER A 182 15.54 9.08 6.81
CA SER A 182 14.80 10.32 6.54
C SER A 182 15.58 11.54 7.00
N SER A 183 15.46 12.65 6.28
CA SER A 183 15.90 13.94 6.81
C SER A 183 15.07 14.31 8.05
N ARG A 184 15.61 15.15 8.92
CA ARG A 184 14.89 15.66 10.09
C ARG A 184 13.62 16.39 9.69
N GLN A 185 13.73 17.30 8.71
CA GLN A 185 12.61 18.10 8.22
C GLN A 185 11.47 17.23 7.67
N ALA A 186 11.81 16.21 6.86
CA ALA A 186 10.80 15.30 6.33
C ALA A 186 10.18 14.43 7.42
N ALA A 187 10.98 13.95 8.38
CA ALA A 187 10.49 13.17 9.51
C ALA A 187 9.46 13.95 10.35
N ASP A 188 9.75 15.22 10.66
CA ASP A 188 8.84 16.08 11.42
C ASP A 188 7.54 16.34 10.64
N ALA A 189 7.64 16.68 9.34
CA ALA A 189 6.49 16.93 8.49
C ALA A 189 5.59 15.69 8.31
N ILE A 190 6.19 14.52 8.09
CA ILE A 190 5.45 13.27 7.90
C ILE A 190 4.81 12.81 9.20
N SER A 191 5.53 12.87 10.33
CA SER A 191 5.02 12.45 11.63
C SER A 191 3.75 13.21 12.06
N ALA A 192 3.56 14.42 11.57
CA ALA A 192 2.36 15.22 11.83
C ALA A 192 1.13 14.77 11.03
N ASN A 193 1.31 13.93 9.98
CA ASN A 193 0.27 13.57 9.02
C ASN A 193 -0.07 12.08 8.99
N VAL A 194 0.59 11.25 9.81
CA VAL A 194 0.40 9.78 9.85
C VAL A 194 0.08 9.27 11.23
N ASP A 195 -0.42 8.05 11.30
CA ASP A 195 -0.66 7.38 12.59
C ASP A 195 0.65 6.88 13.21
N ASP A 196 1.62 6.45 12.37
CA ASP A 196 2.97 6.09 12.80
C ASP A 196 3.99 6.44 11.72
N PHE A 197 5.14 6.94 12.17
CA PHE A 197 6.31 7.14 11.34
C PHE A 197 7.49 6.34 11.88
N ILE A 198 8.07 5.46 11.06
CA ILE A 198 9.18 4.60 11.42
C ILE A 198 10.35 4.87 10.47
N SER A 199 11.46 5.34 11.02
CA SER A 199 12.71 5.52 10.29
C SER A 199 13.85 4.91 11.06
N LEU A 200 14.66 4.07 10.42
CA LEU A 200 15.83 3.48 11.07
C LEU A 200 16.89 4.53 11.39
N ARG A 201 16.96 5.60 10.57
CA ARG A 201 17.93 6.68 10.75
C ARG A 201 17.31 8.03 10.43
N VAL A 202 17.53 8.99 11.32
CA VAL A 202 17.21 10.40 11.10
C VAL A 202 18.46 11.22 11.40
N PRO A 203 19.39 11.30 10.45
CA PRO A 203 20.65 12.00 10.65
C PRO A 203 20.44 13.52 10.79
N PRO A 204 21.34 14.23 11.48
CA PRO A 204 21.24 15.67 11.65
C PRO A 204 21.46 16.43 10.33
N ARG A 205 22.17 15.83 9.37
CA ARG A 205 22.38 16.35 8.02
C ARG A 205 22.22 15.23 7.00
N MET A 206 21.40 15.48 5.98
CA MET A 206 21.15 14.56 4.89
C MET A 206 21.14 15.36 3.58
N MET A 207 22.09 15.10 2.69
CA MET A 207 22.15 15.75 1.38
C MET A 207 21.43 14.92 0.31
N ALA A 208 21.58 13.60 0.35
CA ALA A 208 20.95 12.68 -0.58
C ALA A 208 20.72 11.31 0.06
N VAL A 209 19.69 10.59 -0.40
CA VAL A 209 19.36 9.22 0.06
C VAL A 209 20.53 8.27 -0.20
N GLY A 210 21.12 8.32 -1.40
CA GLY A 210 22.16 7.39 -1.83
C GLY A 210 23.42 7.39 -0.96
N GLN A 211 23.70 8.47 -0.22
CA GLN A 211 24.87 8.50 0.68
C GLN A 211 24.80 7.50 1.83
N TRP A 212 23.58 6.96 2.10
CA TRP A 212 23.31 6.01 3.19
C TRP A 212 23.37 4.56 2.74
N TYR A 213 23.74 4.32 1.49
CA TYR A 213 23.88 3.01 0.88
C TYR A 213 25.28 2.83 0.31
N ASP A 214 25.83 1.60 0.38
CA ASP A 214 27.07 1.25 -0.30
C ASP A 214 26.76 0.97 -1.79
N ASP A 215 25.64 0.28 -2.07
CA ASP A 215 25.10 0.08 -3.41
C ASP A 215 23.70 0.76 -3.50
N PHE A 216 23.62 1.80 -4.33
CA PHE A 216 22.39 2.58 -4.59
C PHE A 216 22.10 2.70 -6.09
N GLY A 217 22.38 1.65 -6.86
CA GLY A 217 22.05 1.59 -8.28
C GLY A 217 20.55 1.90 -8.55
N PRO A 218 20.19 2.38 -9.75
CA PRO A 218 18.82 2.67 -10.12
C PRO A 218 17.99 1.37 -10.15
N THR A 219 16.82 1.36 -9.51
CA THR A 219 15.83 0.29 -9.63
C THR A 219 15.15 0.39 -10.99
N SER A 220 15.20 -0.67 -11.78
CA SER A 220 14.55 -0.72 -13.10
C SER A 220 13.04 -0.98 -12.98
N GLU A 221 12.30 -0.71 -14.05
CA GLU A 221 10.88 -1.03 -14.13
C GLU A 221 10.65 -2.54 -14.09
N GLN A 222 11.50 -3.31 -14.79
CA GLN A 222 11.46 -4.77 -14.77
C GLN A 222 11.66 -5.34 -13.36
N GLU A 223 12.49 -4.70 -12.55
CA GLU A 223 12.68 -5.08 -11.14
C GLU A 223 11.40 -4.86 -10.34
N VAL A 224 10.70 -3.74 -10.55
CA VAL A 224 9.40 -3.48 -9.91
C VAL A 224 8.37 -4.55 -10.29
N GLU A 225 8.27 -4.86 -11.59
CA GLU A 225 7.36 -5.91 -12.10
C GLU A 225 7.68 -7.27 -11.49
N ARG A 226 8.96 -7.64 -11.42
CA ARG A 226 9.43 -8.89 -10.82
C ARG A 226 9.03 -8.99 -9.34
N LEU A 227 9.28 -7.93 -8.56
CA LEU A 227 8.98 -7.91 -7.12
C LEU A 227 7.47 -8.05 -6.85
N LEU A 228 6.63 -7.39 -7.66
CA LEU A 228 5.18 -7.51 -7.59
C LEU A 228 4.70 -8.91 -7.99
N GLY A 229 5.31 -9.51 -9.02
CA GLY A 229 5.04 -10.88 -9.45
C GLY A 229 5.32 -11.88 -8.32
N GLU A 230 6.52 -11.85 -7.77
CA GLU A 230 6.92 -12.73 -6.66
C GLU A 230 6.03 -12.57 -5.42
N ALA A 231 5.58 -11.35 -5.13
CA ALA A 231 4.66 -11.11 -4.02
C ALA A 231 3.27 -11.73 -4.26
N ALA A 232 2.77 -11.64 -5.50
CA ALA A 232 1.51 -12.26 -5.89
C ALA A 232 1.57 -13.79 -5.82
N ASP A 233 2.67 -14.38 -6.30
CA ASP A 233 2.88 -15.83 -6.23
C ASP A 233 2.92 -16.31 -4.78
N ARG A 234 3.62 -15.60 -3.89
CA ARG A 234 3.63 -15.90 -2.45
C ARG A 234 2.23 -15.81 -1.83
N ALA A 235 1.43 -14.83 -2.22
CA ALA A 235 0.06 -14.68 -1.72
C ALA A 235 -0.83 -15.85 -2.17
N SER A 236 -0.71 -16.25 -3.44
CA SER A 236 -1.45 -17.39 -4.01
C SER A 236 -1.09 -18.72 -3.34
N LEU A 237 0.19 -18.97 -3.10
CA LEU A 237 0.66 -20.17 -2.38
C LEU A 237 0.09 -20.22 -0.96
N ARG A 238 0.13 -19.09 -0.22
CA ARG A 238 -0.43 -19.03 1.13
C ARG A 238 -1.94 -19.25 1.17
N GLN A 239 -2.65 -18.75 0.17
CA GLN A 239 -4.08 -18.98 0.05
C GLN A 239 -4.37 -20.45 -0.20
N LYS A 240 -3.59 -21.10 -1.06
CA LYS A 240 -3.68 -22.54 -1.32
C LYS A 240 -3.38 -23.34 -0.07
N ASP A 241 -2.31 -23.02 0.66
CA ASP A 241 -1.95 -23.70 1.90
C ASP A 241 -3.04 -23.54 2.98
N ARG A 242 -3.67 -22.36 3.09
CA ARG A 242 -4.81 -22.16 3.99
C ARG A 242 -6.04 -22.98 3.61
N LEU A 243 -6.25 -23.20 2.33
CA LEU A 243 -7.35 -24.03 1.84
C LEU A 243 -7.06 -25.52 2.03
N THR A 244 -5.78 -25.92 1.96
CA THR A 244 -5.36 -27.33 2.12
C THR A 244 -5.09 -27.74 3.57
N SER A 245 -4.63 -26.81 4.40
CA SER A 245 -4.45 -26.97 5.84
C SER A 245 -5.68 -26.49 6.61
N GLY A 246 -6.86 -27.06 6.29
CA GLY A 246 -8.12 -26.77 6.99
C GLY A 246 -7.94 -26.83 8.52
N PRO A 247 -8.74 -26.09 9.30
CA PRO A 247 -8.62 -26.13 10.77
C PRO A 247 -8.69 -27.57 11.25
N GLU A 248 -7.82 -27.93 12.19
CA GLU A 248 -7.71 -29.28 12.79
C GLU A 248 -8.99 -29.78 13.48
N THR A 249 -10.10 -29.07 13.34
CA THR A 249 -11.40 -29.40 13.90
C THR A 249 -12.44 -29.62 12.80
N GLY A 250 -12.49 -30.86 12.28
CA GLY A 250 -13.72 -31.42 11.70
C GLY A 250 -14.35 -30.73 10.47
N ALA A 251 -13.65 -29.83 9.79
CA ALA A 251 -14.20 -29.21 8.60
C ALA A 251 -14.05 -30.10 7.37
N LEU A 252 -15.11 -30.26 6.62
CA LEU A 252 -15.16 -31.04 5.39
C LEU A 252 -14.87 -30.11 4.18
N LEU A 253 -13.87 -30.48 3.38
CA LEU A 253 -13.65 -29.86 2.07
C LEU A 253 -14.33 -30.78 1.03
N GLN A 254 -15.31 -30.29 0.32
CA GLN A 254 -16.04 -31.06 -0.68
C GLN A 254 -15.96 -30.33 -2.04
N ASP A 255 -15.58 -31.10 -3.07
CA ASP A 255 -15.68 -30.61 -4.44
C ASP A 255 -17.15 -30.56 -4.85
N VAL A 256 -17.60 -29.39 -5.27
CA VAL A 256 -18.98 -29.20 -5.72
C VAL A 256 -19.02 -28.77 -7.18
N ARG A 257 -20.01 -29.29 -7.89
CA ARG A 257 -20.39 -28.86 -9.23
C ARG A 257 -21.76 -28.22 -9.14
N ILE A 258 -21.87 -26.98 -9.52
CA ILE A 258 -23.14 -26.25 -9.56
C ILE A 258 -23.50 -26.04 -11.01
N ALA A 259 -24.64 -26.54 -11.43
CA ALA A 259 -25.18 -26.31 -12.76
C ALA A 259 -26.05 -25.05 -12.72
N VAL A 260 -25.68 -24.04 -13.51
CA VAL A 260 -26.48 -22.81 -13.68
C VAL A 260 -26.81 -22.69 -15.16
N SER A 261 -28.03 -23.04 -15.52
CA SER A 261 -28.48 -23.11 -16.92
C SER A 261 -27.59 -24.04 -17.77
N SER A 262 -26.86 -23.54 -18.74
CA SER A 262 -25.94 -24.29 -19.62
C SER A 262 -24.48 -24.29 -19.14
N ILE A 263 -24.18 -23.71 -17.99
CA ILE A 263 -22.82 -23.55 -17.46
C ILE A 263 -22.66 -24.43 -16.22
N HIS A 264 -21.57 -25.20 -16.17
CA HIS A 264 -21.19 -25.96 -14.98
C HIS A 264 -20.04 -25.21 -14.29
N LEU A 265 -20.27 -24.79 -13.06
CA LEU A 265 -19.26 -24.20 -12.19
C LEU A 265 -18.69 -25.32 -11.28
N THR A 266 -17.37 -25.47 -11.26
CA THR A 266 -16.68 -26.35 -10.32
C THR A 266 -15.98 -25.47 -9.28
N GLY A 267 -16.12 -25.84 -8.01
CA GLY A 267 -15.50 -25.14 -6.91
C GLY A 267 -15.33 -26.02 -5.69
N HIS A 268 -14.67 -25.49 -4.67
CA HIS A 268 -14.48 -26.16 -3.39
C HIS A 268 -15.43 -25.56 -2.35
N LEU A 269 -16.23 -26.41 -1.70
CA LEU A 269 -17.09 -26.02 -0.61
C LEU A 269 -16.39 -26.35 0.72
N PHE A 270 -16.18 -25.33 1.53
CA PHE A 270 -15.67 -25.49 2.88
C PHE A 270 -16.83 -25.44 3.87
N ILE A 271 -17.03 -26.52 4.60
CA ILE A 271 -18.08 -26.62 5.62
C ILE A 271 -17.40 -26.71 6.99
N PRO A 272 -17.47 -25.66 7.84
CA PRO A 272 -16.97 -25.72 9.20
C PRO A 272 -17.77 -26.74 10.04
N ALA A 273 -17.18 -27.22 11.13
CA ALA A 273 -17.81 -28.23 12.00
C ALA A 273 -19.14 -27.74 12.61
N ASP A 274 -19.34 -26.43 12.71
CA ASP A 274 -20.57 -25.81 13.23
C ASP A 274 -21.03 -24.71 12.27
N PRO A 275 -21.70 -25.04 11.14
CA PRO A 275 -22.00 -24.08 10.10
C PRO A 275 -23.18 -23.19 10.51
N ILE A 276 -22.92 -21.87 10.57
CA ILE A 276 -23.95 -20.83 10.69
C ILE A 276 -24.52 -20.43 9.32
N GLY A 277 -23.87 -20.85 8.23
CA GLY A 277 -24.29 -20.60 6.85
C GLY A 277 -23.28 -21.17 5.85
N VAL A 278 -23.68 -21.25 4.59
CA VAL A 278 -22.83 -21.76 3.50
C VAL A 278 -22.46 -20.62 2.57
N VAL A 279 -21.15 -20.41 2.35
CA VAL A 279 -20.64 -19.46 1.36
C VAL A 279 -19.95 -20.25 0.26
N ALA A 280 -20.48 -20.22 -0.95
CA ALA A 280 -19.88 -20.82 -2.12
C ALA A 280 -19.14 -19.76 -2.94
N PHE A 281 -17.86 -20.00 -3.24
CA PHE A 281 -17.08 -19.20 -4.19
C PHE A 281 -16.92 -20.01 -5.48
N ALA A 282 -17.30 -19.42 -6.61
CA ALA A 282 -17.05 -19.99 -7.92
C ALA A 282 -15.90 -19.23 -8.57
N ASP A 283 -14.81 -19.92 -8.92
CA ASP A 283 -13.78 -19.40 -9.79
C ASP A 283 -14.29 -19.34 -11.23
N SER A 284 -14.34 -18.16 -11.81
CA SER A 284 -14.73 -17.96 -13.21
C SER A 284 -13.51 -18.16 -14.11
N PRO A 285 -13.53 -19.06 -15.11
CA PRO A 285 -12.51 -19.05 -16.14
C PRO A 285 -12.71 -17.78 -16.98
N SER A 286 -11.66 -17.00 -17.05
CA SER A 286 -11.46 -15.81 -17.88
C SER A 286 -12.46 -15.61 -19.05
N LYS A 287 -13.43 -14.70 -18.85
CA LYS A 287 -13.89 -13.68 -19.80
C LYS A 287 -15.05 -12.89 -19.18
N SER A 288 -14.80 -11.60 -19.06
CA SER A 288 -15.73 -10.48 -18.86
C SER A 288 -17.23 -10.79 -18.80
N THR A 289 -17.81 -10.80 -17.59
CA THR A 289 -19.17 -10.29 -17.35
C THR A 289 -19.33 -10.12 -15.84
N ILE A 290 -19.71 -8.92 -15.43
CA ILE A 290 -20.01 -8.56 -14.04
C ILE A 290 -21.23 -9.39 -13.61
N SER A 291 -21.06 -10.27 -12.64
CA SER A 291 -22.18 -10.99 -12.02
C SER A 291 -22.59 -10.28 -10.72
N PRO A 292 -23.89 -10.11 -10.46
CA PRO A 292 -24.37 -9.48 -9.23
C PRO A 292 -24.10 -10.37 -8.00
N PRO A 293 -24.08 -9.80 -6.79
CA PRO A 293 -23.79 -10.56 -5.56
C PRO A 293 -24.85 -11.62 -5.31
N ILE A 294 -24.39 -12.82 -4.94
CA ILE A 294 -25.24 -13.95 -4.58
C ILE A 294 -25.94 -13.65 -3.26
N LYS A 295 -27.27 -13.70 -3.25
CA LYS A 295 -28.09 -13.56 -2.05
C LYS A 295 -27.84 -14.76 -1.11
N VAL A 296 -27.57 -14.45 0.15
CA VAL A 296 -27.60 -15.42 1.25
C VAL A 296 -29.04 -15.93 1.41
N LEU A 297 -29.26 -17.23 1.30
CA LEU A 297 -30.53 -17.83 1.66
C LEU A 297 -30.51 -18.07 3.18
N GLU A 298 -31.40 -17.35 3.89
CA GLU A 298 -31.65 -17.65 5.30
C GLU A 298 -32.42 -18.99 5.41
N PRO A 299 -32.12 -19.81 6.40
CA PRO A 299 -32.88 -21.05 6.64
C PRO A 299 -34.30 -20.67 7.09
N SER A 300 -35.29 -21.12 6.36
CA SER A 300 -36.70 -21.04 6.78
C SER A 300 -36.85 -21.85 8.09
N MET A 301 -37.47 -21.22 9.10
CA MET A 301 -37.92 -21.86 10.31
C MET A 301 -39.01 -22.88 10.02
#